data_d7c88b9be24bb149303c4af3a0510523
#
_entry.id   d7c88b9be24bb149303c4af3a0510523
#
_cell.length_a   1.000
_cell.length_b   1.000
_cell.length_c   1.000
_cell.angle_alpha   90.00
_cell.angle_beta   90.00
_cell.angle_gamma   90.00
#
_symmetry.space_group_name_H-M   'P 1'
#
loop_
_entity.id
_entity.type
_entity.pdbx_description
1 polymer ?
#
loop_
_entity_poly.entity_id
_entity_poly.type
_entity_poly.pdbx_seq_one_letter_code
_entity_poly.pdbx_strand_id
1 'polypeptide(L)'
;MSEQKFIRTCSIWRALEVIGDTSTLLIMEASWIGARRFEEFRDRTGLLQALLSNRLKRLVESGIMTKKLYNNAPKRYEYLRTAKGNDLYWTALMMLRWERQWGGHKKKLEIILRHRPCGHEFDPQSTCLTCGDQISARNVQWSEGPGVGLMAVNYSRRRQQRGAATDRPFETMLMDEIPQITGDRWATLVLRSIFTGLRKFDEIWRDTSMATNILSERISWLTSKGIIKESTYSEHPRRLEYKLTEKGIDYFPILLCILQWGDKHYASPEGPPLILRHHNEHGLEAAVTCSSCGQTVTADDVGFEVVEVRSQN
;
A
#
# COMPACT_ATOMS: atom_id res chain seq x y z
N MET A 1 3.43 4.59 33.41
CA MET A 1 3.14 3.39 32.59
C MET A 1 2.21 3.86 31.47
N SER A 2 2.60 3.71 30.18
CA SER A 2 1.68 4.05 29.09
C SER A 2 0.58 3.00 29.03
N GLU A 3 -0.65 3.44 29.07
CA GLU A 3 -1.83 2.58 28.95
C GLU A 3 -1.75 1.79 27.63
N GLN A 4 -1.89 0.48 27.71
CA GLN A 4 -1.88 -0.41 26.54
C GLN A 4 -3.09 -0.08 25.67
N LYS A 5 -2.87 0.29 24.42
CA LYS A 5 -3.95 0.59 23.49
C LYS A 5 -4.31 -0.64 22.65
N PHE A 6 -5.58 -0.79 22.38
CA PHE A 6 -6.13 -1.87 21.58
C PHE A 6 -6.87 -1.31 20.38
N ILE A 7 -6.76 -2.00 19.25
CA ILE A 7 -7.55 -1.75 18.05
C ILE A 7 -8.25 -3.04 17.63
N ARG A 8 -9.27 -2.92 16.80
CA ARG A 8 -9.88 -4.10 16.16
C ARG A 8 -8.80 -4.86 15.39
N THR A 9 -8.78 -6.20 15.52
CA THR A 9 -7.85 -7.07 14.78
C THR A 9 -7.85 -6.73 13.29
N CYS A 10 -6.66 -6.63 12.71
CA CYS A 10 -6.52 -6.07 11.38
C CYS A 10 -5.27 -6.60 10.67
N SER A 11 -5.46 -7.40 9.63
CA SER A 11 -4.36 -7.90 8.81
C SER A 11 -3.64 -6.79 8.05
N ILE A 12 -4.37 -5.72 7.68
CA ILE A 12 -3.78 -4.51 7.09
C ILE A 12 -2.80 -3.88 8.08
N TRP A 13 -3.18 -3.73 9.37
CA TRP A 13 -2.27 -3.18 10.37
C TRP A 13 -1.00 -4.01 10.52
N ARG A 14 -1.14 -5.34 10.63
CA ARG A 14 0.00 -6.26 10.74
C ARG A 14 0.94 -6.14 9.55
N ALA A 15 0.40 -6.03 8.34
CA ALA A 15 1.16 -5.75 7.14
C ALA A 15 1.89 -4.40 7.23
N LEU A 16 1.18 -3.34 7.62
CA LEU A 16 1.72 -1.98 7.71
C LEU A 16 2.76 -1.80 8.82
N GLU A 17 2.82 -2.65 9.83
CA GLU A 17 3.92 -2.66 10.79
C GLU A 17 5.27 -2.95 10.13
N VAL A 18 5.25 -3.64 9.00
CA VAL A 18 6.45 -4.01 8.24
C VAL A 18 6.67 -3.11 7.03
N ILE A 19 5.63 -2.92 6.21
CA ILE A 19 5.74 -2.17 4.94
C ILE A 19 5.20 -0.74 5.00
N GLY A 20 4.55 -0.33 6.09
CA GLY A 20 3.82 0.92 6.21
C GLY A 20 4.72 2.13 6.52
N ASP A 21 5.77 2.34 5.75
CA ASP A 21 6.52 3.59 5.68
C ASP A 21 7.00 3.86 4.24
N THR A 22 6.96 5.12 3.85
CA THR A 22 7.31 5.57 2.49
C THR A 22 8.67 5.06 2.04
N SER A 23 9.69 5.10 2.92
CA SER A 23 11.04 4.65 2.57
C SER A 23 11.08 3.17 2.21
N THR A 24 10.33 2.33 2.94
CA THR A 24 10.21 0.90 2.64
C THR A 24 9.54 0.67 1.29
N LEU A 25 8.46 1.40 0.98
CA LEU A 25 7.77 1.30 -0.32
C LEU A 25 8.66 1.73 -1.48
N LEU A 26 9.46 2.81 -1.32
CA LEU A 26 10.43 3.23 -2.32
C LEU A 26 11.53 2.20 -2.56
N ILE A 27 12.02 1.52 -1.51
CA ILE A 27 12.99 0.43 -1.65
C ILE A 27 12.36 -0.74 -2.40
N MET A 28 11.12 -1.09 -2.09
CA MET A 28 10.39 -2.14 -2.82
C MET A 28 10.20 -1.76 -4.29
N GLU A 29 9.77 -0.52 -4.59
CA GLU A 29 9.71 0.01 -5.95
C GLU A 29 11.04 -0.15 -6.69
N ALA A 30 12.13 0.34 -6.10
CA ALA A 30 13.47 0.22 -6.69
C ALA A 30 13.86 -1.25 -6.97
N SER A 31 13.47 -2.17 -6.08
CA SER A 31 13.73 -3.59 -6.25
C SER A 31 12.96 -4.21 -7.42
N TRP A 32 11.71 -3.76 -7.69
CA TRP A 32 10.91 -4.23 -8.82
C TRP A 32 11.52 -3.81 -10.16
N ILE A 33 12.13 -2.64 -10.22
CA ILE A 33 12.82 -2.14 -11.42
C ILE A 33 14.32 -2.50 -11.46
N GLY A 34 14.73 -3.54 -10.70
CA GLY A 34 16.00 -4.21 -10.84
C GLY A 34 17.11 -3.81 -9.89
N ALA A 35 16.89 -2.90 -8.94
CA ALA A 35 17.90 -2.59 -7.92
C ALA A 35 18.15 -3.81 -7.02
N ARG A 36 19.42 -4.16 -6.84
CA ARG A 36 19.88 -5.27 -6.00
C ARG A 36 20.98 -4.87 -5.02
N ARG A 37 21.80 -3.88 -5.38
CA ARG A 37 22.95 -3.43 -4.59
C ARG A 37 22.60 -2.18 -3.79
N PHE A 38 23.31 -1.99 -2.68
CA PHE A 38 23.05 -0.85 -1.78
C PHE A 38 23.08 0.50 -2.52
N GLU A 39 24.09 0.71 -3.37
CA GLU A 39 24.24 1.95 -4.14
C GLU A 39 23.09 2.16 -5.12
N GLU A 40 22.65 1.10 -5.80
CA GLU A 40 21.51 1.16 -6.74
C GLU A 40 20.23 1.58 -6.02
N PHE A 41 19.98 1.06 -4.80
CA PHE A 41 18.88 1.51 -3.97
C PHE A 41 19.01 2.96 -3.56
N ARG A 42 20.21 3.38 -3.14
CA ARG A 42 20.47 4.76 -2.73
C ARG A 42 20.21 5.73 -3.88
N ASP A 43 20.75 5.45 -5.05
CA ASP A 43 20.67 6.31 -6.22
C ASP A 43 19.21 6.42 -6.74
N ARG A 44 18.44 5.34 -6.66
CA ARG A 44 17.03 5.34 -7.09
C ARG A 44 16.09 5.96 -6.06
N THR A 45 16.34 5.79 -4.78
CA THR A 45 15.42 6.24 -3.72
C THR A 45 15.76 7.60 -3.14
N GLY A 46 16.99 8.09 -3.31
CA GLY A 46 17.47 9.31 -2.66
C GLY A 46 17.53 9.22 -1.12
N LEU A 47 17.41 8.03 -0.55
CA LEU A 47 17.40 7.85 0.90
C LEU A 47 18.79 8.04 1.49
N LEU A 48 18.85 8.71 2.63
CA LEU A 48 20.08 8.82 3.42
C LEU A 48 20.59 7.42 3.79
N GLN A 49 21.91 7.23 3.74
CA GLN A 49 22.58 5.95 3.95
C GLN A 49 22.13 5.22 5.23
N ALA A 50 22.03 5.94 6.36
CA ALA A 50 21.62 5.35 7.63
C ALA A 50 20.16 4.85 7.58
N LEU A 51 19.25 5.59 6.92
CA LEU A 51 17.84 5.22 6.76
C LEU A 51 17.72 4.02 5.84
N LEU A 52 18.36 4.05 4.67
CA LEU A 52 18.39 2.94 3.71
C LEU A 52 18.92 1.66 4.37
N SER A 53 20.06 1.73 5.06
CA SER A 53 20.65 0.58 5.76
C SER A 53 19.68 -0.01 6.79
N ASN A 54 19.02 0.85 7.59
CA ASN A 54 18.04 0.41 8.58
C ASN A 54 16.81 -0.27 7.92
N ARG A 55 16.30 0.28 6.80
CA ARG A 55 15.14 -0.30 6.11
C ARG A 55 15.47 -1.62 5.42
N LEU A 56 16.62 -1.72 4.74
CA LEU A 56 17.07 -2.97 4.14
C LEU A 56 17.28 -4.06 5.21
N LYS A 57 17.87 -3.71 6.37
CA LYS A 57 17.98 -4.63 7.50
C LYS A 57 16.62 -5.15 7.95
N ARG A 58 15.62 -4.27 8.14
CA ARG A 58 14.26 -4.66 8.53
C ARG A 58 13.57 -5.54 7.49
N LEU A 59 13.75 -5.25 6.21
CA LEU A 59 13.21 -6.07 5.11
C LEU A 59 13.81 -7.49 5.10
N VAL A 60 15.09 -7.62 5.44
CA VAL A 60 15.75 -8.92 5.60
C VAL A 60 15.23 -9.65 6.86
N GLU A 61 15.15 -8.97 8.00
CA GLU A 61 14.65 -9.52 9.27
C GLU A 61 13.18 -9.98 9.16
N SER A 62 12.36 -9.28 8.39
CA SER A 62 10.95 -9.65 8.15
C SER A 62 10.78 -10.73 7.08
N GLY A 63 11.86 -11.19 6.46
CA GLY A 63 11.84 -12.21 5.41
C GLY A 63 11.29 -11.74 4.06
N ILE A 64 11.12 -10.43 3.85
CA ILE A 64 10.71 -9.85 2.55
C ILE A 64 11.87 -9.87 1.56
N MET A 65 13.08 -9.61 2.06
CA MET A 65 14.31 -9.71 1.27
C MET A 65 15.29 -10.70 1.91
N THR A 66 16.22 -11.19 1.11
CA THR A 66 17.40 -11.92 1.56
C THR A 66 18.65 -11.15 1.16
N LYS A 67 19.71 -11.33 1.95
CA LYS A 67 21.02 -10.69 1.74
C LYS A 67 22.03 -11.75 1.29
N LYS A 68 22.53 -11.62 0.06
CA LYS A 68 23.48 -12.56 -0.54
C LYS A 68 24.83 -11.88 -0.74
N LEU A 69 25.90 -12.52 -0.26
CA LEU A 69 27.27 -12.07 -0.49
C LEU A 69 27.66 -12.31 -1.95
N TYR A 70 28.16 -11.29 -2.67
CA TYR A 70 28.64 -11.43 -4.04
C TYR A 70 30.11 -11.08 -4.20
N ASN A 71 30.73 -10.41 -3.20
CA ASN A 71 32.16 -10.12 -3.15
C ASN A 71 32.67 -10.25 -1.72
N ASN A 72 33.80 -10.92 -1.54
CA ASN A 72 34.42 -11.18 -0.24
C ASN A 72 35.39 -10.09 0.22
N ALA A 73 36.02 -9.37 -0.70
CA ALA A 73 37.03 -8.37 -0.37
C ALA A 73 36.94 -7.13 -1.27
N PRO A 74 36.39 -6.01 -0.81
CA PRO A 74 35.62 -5.85 0.44
C PRO A 74 34.29 -6.61 0.40
N LYS A 75 33.75 -6.97 1.58
CA LYS A 75 32.45 -7.66 1.65
C LYS A 75 31.35 -6.80 1.06
N ARG A 76 30.72 -7.28 -0.02
CA ARG A 76 29.60 -6.63 -0.71
C ARG A 76 28.42 -7.59 -0.86
N TYR A 77 27.22 -7.05 -0.73
CA TYR A 77 25.99 -7.83 -0.70
C TYR A 77 24.97 -7.34 -1.72
N GLU A 78 24.19 -8.28 -2.22
CA GLU A 78 22.96 -8.05 -2.95
C GLU A 78 21.75 -8.32 -2.04
N TYR A 79 20.70 -7.56 -2.25
CA TYR A 79 19.41 -7.71 -1.57
C TYR A 79 18.40 -8.19 -2.61
N LEU A 80 17.89 -9.39 -2.42
CA LEU A 80 16.98 -10.06 -3.36
C LEU A 80 15.63 -10.26 -2.68
N ARG A 81 14.55 -10.07 -3.43
CA ARG A 81 13.21 -10.39 -2.91
C ARG A 81 13.08 -11.90 -2.69
N THR A 82 12.39 -12.27 -1.63
CA THR A 82 11.95 -13.65 -1.37
C THR A 82 10.58 -13.89 -2.00
N ALA A 83 10.02 -15.11 -1.88
CA ALA A 83 8.64 -15.38 -2.26
C ALA A 83 7.66 -14.45 -1.52
N LYS A 84 7.86 -14.23 -0.21
CA LYS A 84 7.08 -13.28 0.59
C LYS A 84 7.18 -11.84 0.07
N GLY A 85 8.36 -11.41 -0.38
CA GLY A 85 8.56 -10.12 -1.02
C GLY A 85 7.89 -10.04 -2.39
N ASN A 86 7.91 -11.12 -3.18
CA ASN A 86 7.25 -11.18 -4.47
C ASN A 86 5.72 -11.14 -4.35
N ASP A 87 5.15 -11.66 -3.27
CA ASP A 87 3.70 -11.55 -3.00
C ASP A 87 3.20 -10.09 -2.83
N LEU A 88 4.11 -9.13 -2.58
CA LEU A 88 3.77 -7.70 -2.58
C LEU A 88 3.64 -7.10 -3.99
N TYR A 89 3.91 -7.87 -5.04
CA TYR A 89 3.90 -7.34 -6.40
C TYR A 89 2.54 -6.80 -6.82
N TRP A 90 1.46 -7.44 -6.41
CA TRP A 90 0.11 -6.93 -6.67
C TRP A 90 -0.14 -5.58 -6.04
N THR A 91 0.34 -5.37 -4.82
CA THR A 91 0.27 -4.06 -4.17
C THR A 91 1.02 -3.01 -4.99
N ALA A 92 2.22 -3.33 -5.48
CA ALA A 92 3.02 -2.43 -6.32
C ALA A 92 2.31 -2.09 -7.64
N LEU A 93 1.71 -3.09 -8.31
CA LEU A 93 0.95 -2.88 -9.54
C LEU A 93 -0.29 -2.00 -9.33
N MET A 94 -1.04 -2.21 -8.24
CA MET A 94 -2.21 -1.39 -7.92
C MET A 94 -1.81 0.03 -7.52
N MET A 95 -0.69 0.21 -6.83
CA MET A 95 -0.11 1.54 -6.56
C MET A 95 0.28 2.24 -7.85
N LEU A 96 0.95 1.55 -8.77
CA LEU A 96 1.34 2.11 -10.06
C LEU A 96 0.11 2.52 -10.90
N ARG A 97 -0.93 1.66 -10.94
CA ARG A 97 -2.20 1.97 -11.60
C ARG A 97 -2.84 3.23 -11.02
N TRP A 98 -2.95 3.30 -9.70
CA TRP A 98 -3.52 4.47 -9.01
C TRP A 98 -2.72 5.74 -9.29
N GLU A 99 -1.39 5.67 -9.20
CA GLU A 99 -0.51 6.80 -9.46
C GLU A 99 -0.60 7.30 -10.91
N ARG A 100 -0.81 6.40 -11.89
CA ARG A 100 -1.06 6.79 -13.29
C ARG A 100 -2.34 7.59 -13.44
N GLN A 101 -3.40 7.16 -12.76
CA GLN A 101 -4.74 7.77 -12.83
C GLN A 101 -4.81 9.10 -12.08
N TRP A 102 -4.19 9.20 -10.88
CA TRP A 102 -4.46 10.25 -9.91
C TRP A 102 -3.23 11.04 -9.49
N GLY A 103 -2.04 10.57 -9.77
CA GLY A 103 -0.79 11.24 -9.41
C GLY A 103 -0.59 12.51 -10.23
N GLY A 104 0.17 13.46 -9.66
CA GLY A 104 0.45 14.74 -10.31
C GLY A 104 1.19 14.60 -11.64
N HIS A 105 0.95 15.55 -12.55
CA HIS A 105 1.50 15.54 -13.92
C HIS A 105 3.03 15.80 -14.04
N LYS A 106 3.75 15.79 -12.93
CA LYS A 106 5.21 16.09 -12.91
C LYS A 106 6.09 14.88 -13.12
N LYS A 107 5.57 13.78 -13.67
CA LYS A 107 6.37 12.57 -13.89
C LYS A 107 7.27 12.74 -15.11
N LYS A 108 8.56 12.44 -14.97
CA LYS A 108 9.50 12.28 -16.08
C LYS A 108 9.63 10.84 -16.56
N LEU A 109 9.25 9.88 -15.72
CA LEU A 109 9.33 8.47 -16.04
C LEU A 109 7.96 7.83 -16.05
N GLU A 110 7.77 6.96 -17.00
CA GLU A 110 6.62 6.06 -17.10
C GLU A 110 7.13 4.62 -17.22
N ILE A 111 6.36 3.67 -16.74
CA ILE A 111 6.62 2.25 -16.92
C ILE A 111 5.62 1.68 -17.92
N ILE A 112 6.12 1.03 -18.97
CA ILE A 112 5.32 0.19 -19.85
C ILE A 112 5.44 -1.24 -19.32
N LEU A 113 4.32 -1.85 -18.99
CA LEU A 113 4.24 -3.23 -18.53
C LEU A 113 3.89 -4.15 -19.70
N ARG A 114 4.65 -5.24 -19.83
CA ARG A 114 4.41 -6.28 -20.85
C ARG A 114 4.20 -7.63 -20.18
N HIS A 115 3.04 -8.24 -20.42
CA HIS A 115 2.74 -9.58 -19.90
C HIS A 115 3.37 -10.64 -20.80
N ARG A 116 4.39 -11.34 -20.31
CA ARG A 116 5.20 -12.29 -21.10
C ARG A 116 4.38 -13.42 -21.68
N PRO A 117 3.42 -14.04 -20.96
CA PRO A 117 2.62 -15.14 -21.52
C PRO A 117 1.81 -14.75 -22.77
N CYS A 118 1.24 -13.57 -22.83
CA CYS A 118 0.48 -13.11 -23.99
C CYS A 118 1.26 -12.17 -24.91
N GLY A 119 2.42 -11.66 -24.50
CA GLY A 119 3.28 -10.77 -25.28
C GLY A 119 2.79 -9.32 -25.39
N HIS A 120 1.62 -8.97 -24.86
CA HIS A 120 1.03 -7.64 -25.01
C HIS A 120 1.42 -6.69 -23.87
N GLU A 121 1.38 -5.41 -24.16
CA GLU A 121 1.34 -4.37 -23.16
C GLU A 121 0.00 -4.44 -22.40
N PHE A 122 0.00 -4.11 -21.12
CA PHE A 122 -1.19 -4.23 -20.31
C PHE A 122 -1.24 -3.21 -19.18
N ASP A 123 -2.47 -2.92 -18.74
CA ASP A 123 -2.75 -2.26 -17.49
C ASP A 123 -3.19 -3.30 -16.44
N PRO A 124 -2.66 -3.23 -15.21
CA PRO A 124 -3.05 -4.17 -14.18
C PRO A 124 -4.48 -3.87 -13.70
N GLN A 125 -5.30 -4.92 -13.64
CA GLN A 125 -6.70 -4.84 -13.22
C GLN A 125 -6.92 -5.65 -11.93
N SER A 126 -7.69 -5.12 -11.00
CA SER A 126 -8.16 -5.89 -9.84
C SER A 126 -9.43 -6.63 -10.22
N THR A 127 -9.38 -7.96 -10.25
CA THR A 127 -10.44 -8.81 -10.83
C THR A 127 -10.82 -9.91 -9.85
N CYS A 128 -12.11 -10.22 -9.77
CA CYS A 128 -12.61 -11.39 -9.05
C CYS A 128 -12.46 -12.63 -9.92
N LEU A 129 -11.74 -13.65 -9.45
CA LEU A 129 -11.51 -14.87 -10.21
C LEU A 129 -12.78 -15.75 -10.34
N THR A 130 -13.77 -15.55 -9.44
CA THR A 130 -15.02 -16.32 -9.48
C THR A 130 -15.96 -15.86 -10.58
N CYS A 131 -16.14 -14.54 -10.78
CA CYS A 131 -17.08 -13.99 -11.77
C CYS A 131 -16.43 -13.23 -12.93
N GLY A 132 -15.13 -12.91 -12.84
CA GLY A 132 -14.40 -12.15 -13.87
C GLY A 132 -14.57 -10.63 -13.79
N ASP A 133 -15.44 -10.11 -12.93
CA ASP A 133 -15.70 -8.69 -12.83
C ASP A 133 -14.59 -7.92 -12.12
N GLN A 134 -14.47 -6.65 -12.49
CA GLN A 134 -13.55 -5.73 -11.81
C GLN A 134 -14.02 -5.44 -10.37
N ILE A 135 -13.04 -5.46 -9.46
CA ILE A 135 -13.27 -5.23 -8.04
C ILE A 135 -13.18 -3.73 -7.74
N SER A 136 -14.22 -3.23 -7.07
CA SER A 136 -14.30 -1.88 -6.54
C SER A 136 -14.88 -1.91 -5.13
N ALA A 137 -14.61 -0.89 -4.33
CA ALA A 137 -15.26 -0.73 -3.03
C ALA A 137 -16.80 -0.69 -3.09
N ARG A 138 -17.37 -0.45 -4.28
CA ARG A 138 -18.83 -0.37 -4.48
C ARG A 138 -19.51 -1.73 -4.60
N ASN A 139 -18.76 -2.76 -5.03
CA ASN A 139 -19.28 -4.10 -5.26
C ASN A 139 -18.70 -5.15 -4.30
N VAL A 140 -18.00 -4.70 -3.24
CA VAL A 140 -17.48 -5.57 -2.19
C VAL A 140 -18.17 -5.25 -0.87
N GLN A 141 -18.73 -6.27 -0.24
CA GLN A 141 -19.25 -6.25 1.11
C GLN A 141 -18.29 -6.99 2.04
N TRP A 142 -18.34 -6.65 3.31
CA TRP A 142 -17.54 -7.30 4.31
C TRP A 142 -18.37 -7.77 5.50
N SER A 143 -17.94 -8.81 6.15
CA SER A 143 -18.45 -9.28 7.43
C SER A 143 -17.29 -9.62 8.36
N GLU A 144 -17.60 -9.76 9.64
CA GLU A 144 -16.63 -10.22 10.61
C GLU A 144 -16.24 -11.67 10.32
N GLY A 145 -14.94 -11.93 10.37
CA GLY A 145 -14.36 -13.26 10.21
C GLY A 145 -13.99 -13.87 11.58
N PRO A 146 -13.52 -15.13 11.59
CA PRO A 146 -13.21 -15.84 12.82
C PRO A 146 -12.08 -15.20 13.64
N GLY A 147 -11.20 -14.45 13.01
CA GLY A 147 -10.10 -13.73 13.67
C GLY A 147 -10.48 -12.35 14.20
N VAL A 148 -11.78 -11.99 14.23
CA VAL A 148 -12.22 -10.72 14.81
C VAL A 148 -11.97 -10.68 16.32
N GLY A 149 -11.58 -9.53 16.82
CA GLY A 149 -11.27 -9.30 18.24
C GLY A 149 -10.50 -8.00 18.44
N LEU A 150 -9.77 -7.92 19.52
CA LEU A 150 -8.91 -6.78 19.84
C LEU A 150 -7.44 -7.22 19.83
N MET A 151 -6.59 -6.42 19.21
CA MET A 151 -5.15 -6.61 19.25
C MET A 151 -4.45 -5.42 19.91
N ALA A 152 -3.45 -5.72 20.73
CA ALA A 152 -2.61 -4.71 21.32
C ALA A 152 -1.75 -4.03 20.25
N VAL A 153 -1.66 -2.72 20.30
CA VAL A 153 -0.78 -1.96 19.41
C VAL A 153 0.27 -1.21 20.20
N ASN A 154 1.50 -1.37 19.79
CA ASN A 154 2.61 -0.60 20.30
C ASN A 154 2.82 0.63 19.41
N TYR A 155 2.26 1.73 19.87
CA TYR A 155 2.54 3.02 19.26
C TYR A 155 3.97 3.44 19.62
N SER A 156 4.95 3.03 18.79
CA SER A 156 6.27 3.61 18.97
C SER A 156 6.16 5.12 18.80
N ARG A 157 6.66 5.89 19.79
CA ARG A 157 6.77 7.36 19.76
C ARG A 157 7.71 7.87 18.65
N ARG A 158 8.18 7.02 17.76
CA ARG A 158 8.96 7.45 16.61
C ARG A 158 8.06 8.38 15.81
N ARG A 159 8.37 9.68 15.90
CA ARG A 159 7.88 10.67 14.93
C ARG A 159 7.99 10.00 13.56
N GLN A 160 6.85 9.65 12.98
CA GLN A 160 6.81 9.37 11.57
C GLN A 160 7.24 10.69 10.94
N GLN A 161 8.45 10.72 10.42
CA GLN A 161 8.89 11.86 9.64
C GLN A 161 7.92 11.89 8.44
N ARG A 162 6.98 12.82 8.51
CA ARG A 162 6.25 13.24 7.31
C ARG A 162 7.33 13.57 6.29
N GLY A 163 7.29 12.81 5.17
CA GLY A 163 8.20 13.03 4.08
C GLY A 163 9.55 13.51 4.58
N ALA A 164 10.43 12.59 5.02
CA ALA A 164 11.82 12.88 4.78
C ALA A 164 11.82 13.26 3.31
N ALA A 165 11.98 14.56 3.03
CA ALA A 165 12.19 15.01 1.67
C ALA A 165 13.28 14.08 1.16
N THR A 166 12.89 13.09 0.38
CA THR A 166 13.86 12.28 -0.29
C THR A 166 14.43 13.25 -1.30
N ASP A 167 15.73 13.52 -1.24
CA ASP A 167 16.43 14.18 -2.36
C ASP A 167 16.44 13.23 -3.55
N ARG A 168 15.27 12.57 -3.76
CA ARG A 168 15.09 11.63 -4.85
C ARG A 168 15.21 12.43 -6.14
N PRO A 169 16.16 12.04 -7.00
CA PRO A 169 16.25 12.67 -8.30
C PRO A 169 14.91 12.56 -9.01
N PHE A 170 14.38 13.68 -9.47
CA PHE A 170 13.09 13.71 -10.18
C PHE A 170 13.08 12.75 -11.37
N GLU A 171 14.25 12.54 -11.98
CA GLU A 171 14.49 11.62 -13.09
C GLU A 171 14.29 10.14 -12.74
N THR A 172 14.27 9.78 -11.47
CA THR A 172 14.06 8.38 -11.00
C THR A 172 12.69 8.13 -10.41
N MET A 173 11.80 9.13 -10.45
CA MET A 173 10.51 9.09 -9.77
C MET A 173 9.44 8.45 -10.64
N LEU A 174 8.98 7.26 -10.28
CA LEU A 174 7.86 6.55 -10.91
C LEU A 174 6.54 6.82 -10.19
N MET A 175 6.56 6.78 -8.86
CA MET A 175 5.41 7.04 -8.00
C MET A 175 5.81 8.06 -6.94
N ASP A 176 4.99 9.07 -6.71
CA ASP A 176 5.22 10.11 -5.71
C ASP A 176 4.13 10.16 -4.64
N GLU A 177 2.89 10.30 -5.04
CA GLU A 177 1.79 10.55 -4.09
C GLU A 177 1.36 9.27 -3.37
N ILE A 178 1.20 8.16 -4.09
CA ILE A 178 0.68 6.93 -3.53
C ILE A 178 1.62 6.28 -2.49
N PRO A 179 2.96 6.30 -2.62
CA PRO A 179 3.83 5.82 -1.56
C PRO A 179 3.74 6.64 -0.28
N GLN A 180 3.40 7.93 -0.37
CA GLN A 180 3.20 8.78 0.82
C GLN A 180 1.90 8.41 1.54
N ILE A 181 0.82 8.14 0.80
CA ILE A 181 -0.49 7.75 1.37
C ILE A 181 -0.39 6.36 2.00
N THR A 182 0.09 5.38 1.24
CA THR A 182 0.20 3.98 1.68
C THR A 182 1.27 3.82 2.77
N GLY A 183 2.35 4.60 2.71
CA GLY A 183 3.42 4.63 3.70
C GLY A 183 3.08 5.40 4.98
N ASP A 184 1.95 6.08 5.05
CA ASP A 184 1.39 6.57 6.31
C ASP A 184 0.37 5.56 6.85
N ARG A 185 0.84 4.65 7.71
CA ARG A 185 -0.01 3.60 8.28
C ARG A 185 -1.24 4.14 9.02
N TRP A 186 -1.17 5.38 9.57
CA TRP A 186 -2.30 6.02 10.23
C TRP A 186 -3.35 6.48 9.23
N ALA A 187 -2.92 7.11 8.15
CA ALA A 187 -3.81 7.47 7.04
C ALA A 187 -4.47 6.23 6.43
N THR A 188 -3.68 5.17 6.18
CA THR A 188 -4.22 3.90 5.67
C THR A 188 -5.22 3.27 6.65
N LEU A 189 -5.00 3.40 7.97
CA LEU A 189 -5.93 2.89 8.97
C LEU A 189 -7.24 3.72 9.01
N VAL A 190 -7.17 5.03 8.83
CA VAL A 190 -8.35 5.90 8.65
C VAL A 190 -9.14 5.46 7.42
N LEU A 191 -8.46 5.25 6.29
CA LEU A 191 -9.11 4.77 5.05
C LEU A 191 -9.77 3.41 5.26
N ARG A 192 -9.11 2.45 5.94
CA ARG A 192 -9.71 1.17 6.31
C ARG A 192 -11.02 1.35 7.09
N SER A 193 -11.03 2.25 8.08
CA SER A 193 -12.24 2.52 8.87
C SER A 193 -13.38 3.06 7.99
N ILE A 194 -13.07 4.00 7.07
CA ILE A 194 -14.06 4.56 6.14
C ILE A 194 -14.56 3.49 5.16
N PHE A 195 -13.70 2.63 4.63
CA PHE A 195 -14.08 1.51 3.76
C PHE A 195 -14.99 0.50 4.48
N THR A 196 -14.85 0.35 5.80
CA THR A 196 -15.76 -0.49 6.61
C THR A 196 -17.03 0.24 7.06
N GLY A 197 -17.30 1.45 6.54
CA GLY A 197 -18.54 2.19 6.76
C GLY A 197 -18.52 3.17 7.92
N LEU A 198 -17.40 3.30 8.64
CA LEU A 198 -17.26 4.26 9.74
C LEU A 198 -16.94 5.64 9.15
N ARG A 199 -17.84 6.59 9.34
CA ARG A 199 -17.74 7.89 8.67
C ARG A 199 -17.57 9.07 9.62
N LYS A 200 -17.92 8.91 10.89
CA LYS A 200 -17.85 9.99 11.88
C LYS A 200 -16.51 9.97 12.62
N PHE A 201 -16.06 11.13 13.05
CA PHE A 201 -14.79 11.26 13.77
C PHE A 201 -14.70 10.29 14.95
N ASP A 202 -15.73 10.25 15.80
CA ASP A 202 -15.75 9.41 17.00
C ASP A 202 -15.77 7.89 16.67
N GLU A 203 -16.41 7.50 15.57
CA GLU A 203 -16.43 6.11 15.11
C GLU A 203 -15.02 5.68 14.67
N ILE A 204 -14.35 6.52 13.86
CA ILE A 204 -12.98 6.27 13.38
C ILE A 204 -12.00 6.30 14.56
N TRP A 205 -12.18 7.23 15.49
CA TRP A 205 -11.36 7.32 16.69
C TRP A 205 -11.44 6.05 17.54
N ARG A 206 -12.64 5.54 17.82
CA ARG A 206 -12.83 4.29 18.59
C ARG A 206 -12.24 3.09 17.89
N ASP A 207 -12.39 2.98 16.55
CA ASP A 207 -11.89 1.88 15.74
C ASP A 207 -10.34 1.86 15.64
N THR A 208 -9.72 3.03 15.69
CA THR A 208 -8.27 3.18 15.52
C THR A 208 -7.49 3.41 16.79
N SER A 209 -8.16 3.83 17.89
CA SER A 209 -7.53 4.24 19.16
C SER A 209 -6.38 5.27 19.00
N MET A 210 -6.38 6.02 17.89
CA MET A 210 -5.41 7.09 17.68
C MET A 210 -5.56 8.21 18.71
N ALA A 211 -4.49 8.96 18.96
CA ALA A 211 -4.62 10.25 19.62
C ALA A 211 -5.43 11.19 18.73
N THR A 212 -6.35 11.96 19.31
CA THR A 212 -7.30 12.81 18.56
C THR A 212 -6.61 13.83 17.65
N ASN A 213 -5.47 14.38 18.09
CA ASN A 213 -4.65 15.30 17.28
C ASN A 213 -4.07 14.59 16.04
N ILE A 214 -3.64 13.32 16.17
CA ILE A 214 -3.12 12.53 15.05
C ILE A 214 -4.26 12.22 14.08
N LEU A 215 -5.42 11.83 14.57
CA LEU A 215 -6.59 11.55 13.74
C LEU A 215 -7.02 12.79 12.94
N SER A 216 -7.18 13.95 13.62
CA SER A 216 -7.52 15.23 12.97
C SER A 216 -6.52 15.60 11.89
N GLU A 217 -5.24 15.44 12.17
CA GLU A 217 -4.16 15.73 11.22
C GLU A 217 -4.23 14.82 9.98
N ARG A 218 -4.49 13.52 10.16
CA ARG A 218 -4.60 12.58 9.05
C ARG A 218 -5.87 12.79 8.22
N ILE A 219 -6.99 13.09 8.84
CA ILE A 219 -8.23 13.45 8.15
C ILE A 219 -8.01 14.71 7.31
N SER A 220 -7.48 15.78 7.90
CA SER A 220 -7.19 17.03 7.17
C SER A 220 -6.24 16.79 5.99
N TRP A 221 -5.20 15.98 6.19
CA TRP A 221 -4.25 15.66 5.13
C TRP A 221 -4.89 14.82 4.01
N LEU A 222 -5.67 13.79 4.32
CA LEU A 222 -6.40 12.99 3.33
C LEU A 222 -7.42 13.84 2.55
N THR A 223 -8.05 14.82 3.22
CA THR A 223 -8.95 15.78 2.60
C THR A 223 -8.18 16.69 1.64
N SER A 224 -7.03 17.22 2.05
CA SER A 224 -6.18 18.08 1.20
C SER A 224 -5.62 17.34 -0.02
N LYS A 225 -5.47 16.01 0.08
CA LYS A 225 -5.07 15.12 -1.02
C LYS A 225 -6.24 14.72 -1.93
N GLY A 226 -7.46 15.12 -1.59
CA GLY A 226 -8.67 14.78 -2.34
C GLY A 226 -9.05 13.30 -2.27
N ILE A 227 -8.57 12.56 -1.27
CA ILE A 227 -8.89 11.14 -1.05
C ILE A 227 -10.25 11.01 -0.35
N ILE A 228 -10.49 11.86 0.62
CA ILE A 228 -11.77 11.96 1.32
C ILE A 228 -12.32 13.38 1.21
N LYS A 229 -13.62 13.51 1.43
CA LYS A 229 -14.31 14.80 1.54
C LYS A 229 -15.18 14.84 2.77
N GLU A 230 -15.35 16.05 3.31
CA GLU A 230 -16.27 16.32 4.39
C GLU A 230 -17.70 16.47 3.85
N SER A 231 -18.67 15.97 4.61
CA SER A 231 -20.10 16.10 4.34
C SER A 231 -20.80 16.43 5.66
N THR A 232 -21.58 17.50 5.70
CA THR A 232 -22.35 17.85 6.88
C THR A 232 -23.57 16.93 6.99
N TYR A 233 -23.74 16.26 8.13
CA TYR A 233 -24.91 15.42 8.43
C TYR A 233 -25.84 16.01 9.48
N SER A 234 -25.42 17.07 10.19
CA SER A 234 -26.25 17.85 11.11
C SER A 234 -25.76 19.31 11.10
N GLU A 235 -26.68 20.24 11.01
CA GLU A 235 -26.37 21.67 11.00
C GLU A 235 -26.36 22.29 12.42
N HIS A 236 -27.17 21.74 13.34
CA HIS A 236 -27.33 22.28 14.67
C HIS A 236 -27.24 21.16 15.74
N PRO A 237 -26.13 20.99 16.44
CA PRO A 237 -24.81 21.54 16.15
C PRO A 237 -24.20 20.99 14.85
N ARG A 238 -23.35 21.78 14.20
CA ARG A 238 -22.70 21.33 12.96
C ARG A 238 -21.85 20.09 13.22
N ARG A 239 -22.15 19.00 12.49
CA ARG A 239 -21.44 17.72 12.59
C ARG A 239 -21.06 17.24 11.21
N LEU A 240 -19.84 16.72 11.09
CA LEU A 240 -19.25 16.26 9.85
C LEU A 240 -19.12 14.74 9.82
N GLU A 241 -19.31 14.20 8.64
CA GLU A 241 -18.91 12.84 8.27
C GLU A 241 -17.91 12.88 7.12
N TYR A 242 -17.10 11.84 6.99
CA TYR A 242 -16.05 11.72 6.00
C TYR A 242 -16.41 10.66 4.97
N LYS A 243 -16.38 11.03 3.69
CA LYS A 243 -16.72 10.16 2.57
C LYS A 243 -15.54 10.06 1.61
N LEU A 244 -15.36 8.89 1.00
CA LEU A 244 -14.39 8.73 -0.07
C LEU A 244 -14.80 9.53 -1.30
N THR A 245 -13.82 10.11 -1.98
CA THR A 245 -13.97 10.63 -3.34
C THR A 245 -13.77 9.50 -4.36
N GLU A 246 -13.89 9.75 -5.66
CA GLU A 246 -13.53 8.76 -6.69
C GLU A 246 -12.07 8.33 -6.57
N LYS A 247 -11.17 9.29 -6.35
CA LYS A 247 -9.75 9.06 -6.07
C LYS A 247 -9.54 8.16 -4.85
N GLY A 248 -10.34 8.36 -3.79
CA GLY A 248 -10.31 7.53 -2.59
C GLY A 248 -10.91 6.15 -2.80
N ILE A 249 -12.00 6.03 -3.57
CA ILE A 249 -12.61 4.73 -3.90
C ILE A 249 -11.61 3.87 -4.70
N ASP A 250 -10.87 4.47 -5.62
CA ASP A 250 -9.89 3.76 -6.44
C ASP A 250 -8.63 3.32 -5.65
N TYR A 251 -8.48 3.75 -4.40
CA TYR A 251 -7.48 3.23 -3.47
C TYR A 251 -7.81 1.82 -2.94
N PHE A 252 -9.07 1.38 -3.05
CA PHE A 252 -9.53 0.10 -2.50
C PHE A 252 -8.72 -1.12 -2.98
N PRO A 253 -8.39 -1.29 -4.28
CA PRO A 253 -7.56 -2.40 -4.74
C PRO A 253 -6.19 -2.49 -4.05
N ILE A 254 -5.58 -1.35 -3.70
CA ILE A 254 -4.32 -1.33 -2.96
C ILE A 254 -4.52 -1.88 -1.55
N LEU A 255 -5.57 -1.40 -0.87
CA LEU A 255 -5.92 -1.83 0.47
C LEU A 255 -6.25 -3.34 0.52
N LEU A 256 -6.94 -3.83 -0.51
CA LEU A 256 -7.28 -5.24 -0.70
C LEU A 256 -6.03 -6.10 -0.85
N CYS A 257 -5.06 -5.69 -1.68
CA CYS A 257 -3.80 -6.42 -1.83
C CYS A 257 -3.00 -6.45 -0.51
N ILE A 258 -2.99 -5.35 0.25
CA ILE A 258 -2.36 -5.29 1.57
C ILE A 258 -3.07 -6.21 2.56
N LEU A 259 -4.41 -6.26 2.54
CA LEU A 259 -5.22 -7.16 3.36
C LEU A 259 -4.87 -8.62 3.07
N GLN A 260 -4.91 -9.03 1.79
CA GLN A 260 -4.59 -10.40 1.36
C GLN A 260 -3.16 -10.81 1.73
N TRP A 261 -2.19 -9.91 1.55
CA TRP A 261 -0.81 -10.16 1.95
C TRP A 261 -0.68 -10.30 3.47
N GLY A 262 -1.40 -9.47 4.22
CA GLY A 262 -1.48 -9.55 5.68
C GLY A 262 -2.12 -10.86 6.15
N ASP A 263 -3.22 -11.29 5.54
CA ASP A 263 -3.87 -12.56 5.83
C ASP A 263 -2.97 -13.76 5.51
N LYS A 264 -2.23 -13.70 4.40
CA LYS A 264 -1.33 -14.78 3.98
C LYS A 264 -0.11 -14.94 4.91
N HIS A 265 0.49 -13.83 5.34
CA HIS A 265 1.80 -13.84 6.00
C HIS A 265 1.77 -13.54 7.50
N TYR A 266 0.66 -13.01 8.00
CA TYR A 266 0.47 -12.57 9.38
C TYR A 266 -0.91 -12.95 9.92
N ALA A 267 -1.47 -14.05 9.43
CA ALA A 267 -2.74 -14.57 9.92
C ALA A 267 -2.71 -14.78 11.43
N SER A 268 -3.84 -14.55 12.08
CA SER A 268 -4.04 -15.04 13.45
C SER A 268 -4.41 -16.53 13.42
N PRO A 269 -4.17 -17.28 14.51
CA PRO A 269 -4.54 -18.70 14.58
C PRO A 269 -6.02 -18.95 14.29
N GLU A 270 -6.88 -17.99 14.65
CA GLU A 270 -8.33 -18.05 14.48
C GLU A 270 -8.77 -17.82 13.02
N GLY A 271 -7.89 -17.27 12.18
CA GLY A 271 -8.16 -16.96 10.78
C GLY A 271 -8.23 -15.47 10.47
N PRO A 272 -8.77 -15.08 9.30
CA PRO A 272 -8.87 -13.70 8.89
C PRO A 272 -9.91 -12.94 9.74
N PRO A 273 -9.65 -11.67 10.09
CA PRO A 273 -10.61 -10.84 10.84
C PRO A 273 -11.76 -10.32 9.99
N LEU A 274 -11.60 -10.29 8.66
CA LEU A 274 -12.62 -9.85 7.71
C LEU A 274 -12.85 -10.93 6.66
N ILE A 275 -14.12 -11.17 6.33
CA ILE A 275 -14.55 -11.96 5.18
C ILE A 275 -15.14 -11.00 4.16
N LEU A 276 -14.65 -11.07 2.93
CA LEU A 276 -15.11 -10.24 1.84
C LEU A 276 -15.99 -11.03 0.89
N ARG A 277 -17.09 -10.41 0.45
CA ARG A 277 -18.02 -10.95 -0.56
C ARG A 277 -18.10 -10.00 -1.73
N HIS A 278 -18.18 -10.56 -2.94
CA HIS A 278 -18.35 -9.79 -4.17
C HIS A 278 -19.81 -9.86 -4.62
N HIS A 279 -20.37 -8.72 -4.98
CA HIS A 279 -21.79 -8.53 -5.32
C HIS A 279 -22.79 -9.07 -4.27
N ASN A 280 -22.35 -9.33 -3.06
CA ASN A 280 -23.09 -10.03 -2.01
C ASN A 280 -23.50 -11.49 -2.37
N GLU A 281 -22.92 -12.06 -3.41
CA GLU A 281 -23.30 -13.37 -3.96
C GLU A 281 -22.31 -14.46 -3.55
N HIS A 282 -21.02 -14.21 -3.68
CA HIS A 282 -19.96 -15.19 -3.43
C HIS A 282 -18.78 -14.61 -2.63
N GLY A 283 -17.92 -15.48 -2.12
CA GLY A 283 -16.65 -15.09 -1.51
C GLY A 283 -15.76 -14.38 -2.53
N LEU A 284 -15.07 -13.33 -2.10
CA LEU A 284 -14.17 -12.59 -2.98
C LEU A 284 -12.85 -13.33 -3.15
N GLU A 285 -12.58 -13.78 -4.36
CA GLU A 285 -11.26 -14.30 -4.80
C GLU A 285 -10.58 -13.24 -5.67
N ALA A 286 -9.90 -12.31 -5.01
CA ALA A 286 -9.28 -11.19 -5.71
C ALA A 286 -7.90 -11.55 -6.26
N ALA A 287 -7.65 -11.15 -7.50
CA ALA A 287 -6.34 -11.21 -8.14
C ALA A 287 -6.06 -9.93 -8.94
N VAL A 288 -4.78 -9.74 -9.27
CA VAL A 288 -4.38 -8.75 -10.27
C VAL A 288 -4.20 -9.48 -11.60
N THR A 289 -4.90 -9.02 -12.61
CA THR A 289 -4.95 -9.64 -13.94
C THR A 289 -4.44 -8.70 -15.04
N CYS A 290 -4.05 -9.30 -16.13
CA CYS A 290 -3.66 -8.60 -17.37
C CYS A 290 -4.90 -8.10 -18.11
N SER A 291 -4.98 -6.81 -18.43
CA SER A 291 -6.09 -6.23 -19.20
C SER A 291 -6.25 -6.82 -20.62
N SER A 292 -5.17 -7.38 -21.18
CA SER A 292 -5.18 -7.91 -22.56
C SER A 292 -5.67 -9.36 -22.64
N CYS A 293 -5.33 -10.22 -21.64
CA CYS A 293 -5.67 -11.65 -21.71
C CYS A 293 -6.44 -12.19 -20.51
N GLY A 294 -6.69 -11.38 -19.47
CA GLY A 294 -7.43 -11.77 -18.29
C GLY A 294 -6.70 -12.70 -17.31
N GLN A 295 -5.52 -13.18 -17.65
CA GLN A 295 -4.77 -14.08 -16.78
C GLN A 295 -4.19 -13.34 -15.58
N THR A 296 -4.11 -14.05 -14.44
CA THR A 296 -3.44 -13.56 -13.23
C THR A 296 -1.97 -13.26 -13.52
N VAL A 297 -1.48 -12.15 -12.98
CA VAL A 297 -0.12 -11.65 -13.19
C VAL A 297 0.75 -11.98 -12.00
N THR A 298 1.93 -12.54 -12.24
CA THR A 298 2.97 -12.73 -11.22
C THR A 298 4.18 -11.85 -11.50
N ALA A 299 5.07 -11.71 -10.52
CA ALA A 299 6.29 -10.91 -10.69
C ALA A 299 7.22 -11.45 -11.79
N ASP A 300 7.17 -12.77 -12.06
CA ASP A 300 8.00 -13.43 -13.06
C ASP A 300 7.41 -13.34 -14.47
N ASP A 301 6.09 -13.06 -14.57
CA ASP A 301 5.38 -12.97 -15.86
C ASP A 301 5.47 -11.59 -16.50
N VAL A 302 6.00 -10.60 -15.79
CA VAL A 302 6.01 -9.22 -16.29
C VAL A 302 7.41 -8.79 -16.72
N GLY A 303 7.49 -8.36 -17.98
CA GLY A 303 8.54 -7.47 -18.45
C GLY A 303 8.12 -6.01 -18.23
N PHE A 304 9.09 -5.13 -18.11
CA PHE A 304 8.82 -3.69 -18.03
C PHE A 304 9.87 -2.91 -18.80
N GLU A 305 9.44 -1.76 -19.29
CA GLU A 305 10.30 -0.75 -19.90
C GLU A 305 10.06 0.57 -19.19
N VAL A 306 11.14 1.26 -18.81
CA VAL A 306 11.07 2.60 -18.24
C VAL A 306 11.32 3.60 -19.34
N VAL A 307 10.35 4.46 -19.60
CA VAL A 307 10.44 5.47 -20.67
C VAL A 307 10.39 6.88 -20.07
N GLU A 308 11.12 7.80 -20.65
CA GLU A 308 11.04 9.20 -20.29
C GLU A 308 9.79 9.85 -20.92
N VAL A 309 8.96 10.47 -20.08
CA VAL A 309 7.84 11.27 -20.57
C VAL A 309 8.40 12.59 -21.10
N ARG A 310 8.44 12.73 -22.42
CA ARG A 310 8.79 14.05 -23.03
C ARG A 310 7.69 15.04 -22.67
N SER A 311 8.06 16.11 -21.96
CA SER A 311 7.16 17.23 -21.75
C SER A 311 6.73 17.74 -23.12
N GLN A 312 5.45 17.60 -23.46
CA GLN A 312 4.89 18.40 -24.55
C GLN A 312 4.85 19.85 -24.04
N ASN A 313 5.69 20.67 -24.63
CA ASN A 313 5.70 22.14 -24.44
C ASN A 313 4.38 22.74 -24.94
#